data_5ad9c7d0ed88a96c162e73ccc5bf6ae9
#
_entry.id   5ad9c7d0ed88a96c162e73ccc5bf6ae9
#
_cell.length_a   1.000
_cell.length_b   1.000
_cell.length_c   1.000
_cell.angle_alpha   90.00
_cell.angle_beta   90.00
_cell.angle_gamma   90.00
#
_symmetry.space_group_name_H-M   'P 1'
#
loop_
_entity.id
_entity.type
_entity.pdbx_description
1 polymer ?
#
loop_
_entity_poly.entity_id
_entity_poly.type
_entity_poly.pdbx_seq_one_letter_code
_entity_poly.pdbx_strand_id
1 'polypeptide(L)'
;MKKRAIRKILAFAFTLCLMAGMAAVGTAAELNLADYQAMRPVMDLVASAAICASDFPTVISDAESTLDSNYITFFFTNGLLADPALGITQEMLTDVTLQEQYLKSIFSAQLPALGAITPPETAEDYIGFLPVLSQAADNGDTYLIGELYRGTMPIDQMTAADYQSLFWEDRAIYTLKADATAMGGYRVEGFSVGSELLMELQLQEYTNTILVEYINSKLGFSLLYPSLFPEASFIEDLSGANAVTADGSASFMVKRMDNTDGVSLSEHAMTVAQAVDARTNISEMFQYATVAFETADGNSVFAVYVVTDKYIYMTQLIYPTDQTIDYSMYTMYLENSFVVDEVSVG
;
A
#
# COMPACT_ATOMS: atom_id res chain seq x y z
N MET A 1 10.38 -26.68 -7.99
CA MET A 1 9.07 -27.34 -7.99
C MET A 1 8.27 -27.18 -6.70
N LYS A 2 8.84 -27.34 -5.47
CA LYS A 2 8.04 -27.27 -4.21
C LYS A 2 7.44 -25.88 -3.90
N LYS A 3 8.14 -24.77 -4.13
CA LYS A 3 7.63 -23.42 -3.82
C LYS A 3 6.53 -22.92 -4.77
N ARG A 4 6.54 -23.32 -6.06
CA ARG A 4 5.44 -23.04 -7.01
C ARG A 4 4.19 -23.84 -6.70
N ALA A 5 4.37 -25.10 -6.27
CA ALA A 5 3.26 -25.92 -5.81
C ALA A 5 2.60 -25.34 -4.56
N ILE A 6 3.39 -24.77 -3.64
CA ILE A 6 2.87 -24.14 -2.42
C ILE A 6 2.11 -22.84 -2.75
N ARG A 7 2.59 -21.99 -3.67
CA ARG A 7 1.84 -20.78 -4.10
C ARG A 7 0.55 -21.14 -4.88
N LYS A 8 0.60 -22.13 -5.76
CA LYS A 8 -0.61 -22.62 -6.46
C LYS A 8 -1.58 -23.33 -5.52
N ILE A 9 -1.08 -24.06 -4.51
CA ILE A 9 -1.90 -24.71 -3.48
C ILE A 9 -2.49 -23.66 -2.52
N LEU A 10 -1.76 -22.63 -2.15
CA LEU A 10 -2.29 -21.49 -1.37
C LEU A 10 -3.37 -20.73 -2.15
N ALA A 11 -3.13 -20.39 -3.43
CA ALA A 11 -4.14 -19.74 -4.26
C ALA A 11 -5.38 -20.66 -4.46
N PHE A 12 -5.19 -21.97 -4.67
CA PHE A 12 -6.29 -22.92 -4.89
C PHE A 12 -7.01 -23.32 -3.59
N ALA A 13 -6.30 -23.45 -2.47
CA ALA A 13 -6.92 -23.69 -1.16
C ALA A 13 -7.71 -22.46 -0.68
N PHE A 14 -7.24 -21.27 -1.01
CA PHE A 14 -7.96 -20.02 -0.78
C PHE A 14 -9.30 -19.97 -1.49
N THR A 15 -9.36 -20.40 -2.75
CA THR A 15 -10.60 -20.42 -3.55
C THR A 15 -11.62 -21.45 -3.06
N LEU A 16 -11.18 -22.56 -2.45
CA LEU A 16 -12.08 -23.65 -2.05
C LEU A 16 -12.72 -23.47 -0.67
N CYS A 17 -12.10 -22.75 0.26
CA CYS A 17 -12.67 -22.46 1.58
C CYS A 17 -13.78 -21.40 1.57
N LEU A 18 -13.91 -20.62 0.50
CA LEU A 18 -14.80 -19.47 0.42
C LEU A 18 -16.22 -19.76 -0.05
N MET A 19 -16.49 -20.92 -0.57
CA MET A 19 -17.85 -21.25 -1.03
C MET A 19 -18.80 -21.69 0.09
N ALA A 20 -18.35 -21.76 1.35
CA ALA A 20 -19.13 -22.26 2.48
C ALA A 20 -19.62 -21.21 3.47
N GLY A 21 -19.32 -19.94 3.29
CA GLY A 21 -19.57 -18.90 4.32
C GLY A 21 -20.22 -17.61 3.84
N MET A 22 -21.04 -17.61 2.78
CA MET A 22 -21.80 -16.41 2.40
C MET A 22 -23.00 -16.20 3.34
N ALA A 23 -22.72 -15.69 4.54
CA ALA A 23 -23.73 -15.07 5.39
C ALA A 23 -23.54 -13.54 5.30
N ALA A 24 -24.57 -12.88 4.80
CA ALA A 24 -24.87 -11.45 4.83
C ALA A 24 -23.66 -10.50 5.10
N VAL A 25 -22.92 -10.16 4.06
CA VAL A 25 -21.97 -9.06 4.11
C VAL A 25 -22.78 -7.78 4.16
N GLY A 26 -22.67 -7.04 5.26
CA GLY A 26 -23.14 -5.67 5.32
C GLY A 26 -22.50 -4.89 4.18
N THR A 27 -23.26 -4.04 3.51
CA THR A 27 -22.72 -3.15 2.47
C THR A 27 -21.54 -2.38 3.07
N ALA A 28 -20.33 -2.57 2.51
CA ALA A 28 -19.17 -1.79 2.90
C ALA A 28 -19.56 -0.31 2.90
N ALA A 29 -19.37 0.38 4.01
CA ALA A 29 -19.54 1.81 4.04
C ALA A 29 -18.44 2.38 3.15
N GLU A 30 -18.81 3.09 2.08
CA GLU A 30 -17.82 3.81 1.27
C GLU A 30 -17.06 4.76 2.18
N LEU A 31 -15.74 4.62 2.22
CA LEU A 31 -14.88 5.56 2.92
C LEU A 31 -15.08 6.92 2.26
N ASN A 32 -15.46 7.92 3.04
CA ASN A 32 -15.44 9.28 2.53
C ASN A 32 -13.99 9.72 2.36
N LEU A 33 -13.54 9.90 1.13
CA LEU A 33 -12.16 10.27 0.79
C LEU A 33 -11.72 11.55 1.53
N ALA A 34 -12.63 12.51 1.71
CA ALA A 34 -12.33 13.75 2.43
C ALA A 34 -12.02 13.50 3.93
N ASP A 35 -12.77 12.59 4.58
CA ASP A 35 -12.55 12.23 5.98
C ASP A 35 -11.21 11.47 6.11
N TYR A 36 -10.92 10.57 5.18
CA TYR A 36 -9.65 9.88 5.14
C TYR A 36 -8.47 10.85 4.95
N GLN A 37 -8.54 11.78 4.00
CA GLN A 37 -7.48 12.76 3.77
C GLN A 37 -7.20 13.61 5.02
N ALA A 38 -8.26 13.96 5.78
CA ALA A 38 -8.10 14.70 7.03
C ALA A 38 -7.40 13.89 8.14
N MET A 39 -7.59 12.56 8.15
CA MET A 39 -6.99 11.66 9.15
C MET A 39 -5.60 11.15 8.78
N ARG A 40 -5.22 11.20 7.52
CA ARG A 40 -4.02 10.57 6.99
C ARG A 40 -2.74 10.88 7.76
N PRO A 41 -2.41 12.15 8.08
CA PRO A 41 -1.18 12.45 8.82
C PRO A 41 -1.15 11.75 10.19
N VAL A 42 -2.32 11.65 10.84
CA VAL A 42 -2.46 10.95 12.13
C VAL A 42 -2.28 9.45 11.96
N MET A 43 -2.86 8.86 10.91
CA MET A 43 -2.74 7.42 10.66
C MET A 43 -1.29 7.03 10.35
N ASP A 44 -0.61 7.80 9.51
CA ASP A 44 0.81 7.59 9.23
C ASP A 44 1.66 7.69 10.49
N LEU A 45 1.36 8.65 11.36
CA LEU A 45 2.07 8.80 12.63
C LEU A 45 1.78 7.65 13.60
N VAL A 46 0.52 7.19 13.69
CA VAL A 46 0.14 6.02 14.49
C VAL A 46 0.88 4.77 14.01
N ALA A 47 0.92 4.54 12.70
CA ALA A 47 1.65 3.42 12.12
C ALA A 47 3.16 3.51 12.37
N SER A 48 3.75 4.70 12.16
CA SER A 48 5.17 4.94 12.41
C SER A 48 5.54 4.64 13.86
N ALA A 49 4.75 5.16 14.81
CA ALA A 49 4.98 4.91 16.24
C ALA A 49 4.80 3.42 16.58
N ALA A 50 3.83 2.74 15.99
CA ALA A 50 3.61 1.32 16.26
C ALA A 50 4.73 0.41 15.74
N ILE A 51 5.34 0.77 14.62
CA ILE A 51 6.38 -0.06 13.96
C ILE A 51 7.79 0.31 14.45
N CYS A 52 8.06 1.61 14.65
CA CYS A 52 9.43 2.09 14.88
C CYS A 52 9.77 2.32 16.35
N ALA A 53 8.78 2.44 17.26
CA ALA A 53 9.03 2.76 18.65
C ALA A 53 9.64 1.61 19.48
N SER A 54 9.55 0.36 19.01
CA SER A 54 10.05 -0.82 19.71
C SER A 54 10.47 -1.91 18.73
N ASP A 55 11.16 -2.93 19.24
CA ASP A 55 11.56 -4.10 18.44
C ASP A 55 10.37 -4.95 17.97
N PHE A 56 9.18 -4.72 18.52
CA PHE A 56 7.96 -5.40 18.16
C PHE A 56 6.85 -4.37 17.88
N PRO A 57 6.03 -4.56 16.83
CA PRO A 57 4.92 -3.67 16.55
C PRO A 57 3.99 -3.53 17.75
N THR A 58 3.63 -2.28 18.08
CA THR A 58 2.64 -2.01 19.12
C THR A 58 1.25 -2.25 18.57
N VAL A 59 0.51 -3.15 19.18
CA VAL A 59 -0.87 -3.46 18.84
C VAL A 59 -1.79 -2.76 19.84
N ILE A 60 -2.80 -2.05 19.34
CA ILE A 60 -3.90 -1.49 20.14
C ILE A 60 -5.12 -2.38 19.84
N SER A 61 -5.49 -3.23 20.80
CA SER A 61 -6.53 -4.24 20.56
C SER A 61 -7.95 -3.70 20.78
N ASP A 62 -8.11 -2.72 21.66
CA ASP A 62 -9.38 -2.12 22.08
C ASP A 62 -9.18 -0.86 22.90
N ALA A 63 -10.28 -0.23 23.32
CA ALA A 63 -10.29 0.95 24.18
C ALA A 63 -9.74 0.71 25.61
N GLU A 64 -9.57 -0.55 26.04
CA GLU A 64 -9.02 -0.90 27.35
C GLU A 64 -7.49 -1.09 27.28
N SER A 65 -6.92 -1.19 26.08
CA SER A 65 -5.49 -1.24 25.88
C SER A 65 -4.80 0.02 26.41
N THR A 66 -3.63 -0.15 27.02
CA THR A 66 -2.81 0.98 27.48
C THR A 66 -1.69 1.22 26.47
N LEU A 67 -1.57 2.45 25.98
CA LEU A 67 -0.46 2.82 25.09
C LEU A 67 0.88 2.68 25.80
N ASP A 68 1.89 2.19 25.08
CA ASP A 68 3.25 2.10 25.60
C ASP A 68 3.91 3.49 25.69
N SER A 69 4.77 3.69 26.69
CA SER A 69 5.46 4.97 26.88
C SER A 69 6.48 5.29 25.80
N ASN A 70 7.13 4.26 25.20
CA ASN A 70 8.04 4.46 24.08
C ASN A 70 7.26 4.84 22.83
N TYR A 71 6.09 4.21 22.63
CA TYR A 71 5.15 4.58 21.57
C TYR A 71 4.78 6.07 21.66
N ILE A 72 4.38 6.55 22.85
CA ILE A 72 4.01 7.96 23.05
C ILE A 72 5.19 8.89 22.82
N THR A 73 6.37 8.53 23.32
CA THR A 73 7.59 9.30 23.12
C THR A 73 7.89 9.44 21.63
N PHE A 74 7.89 8.33 20.89
CA PHE A 74 8.10 8.32 19.44
C PHE A 74 7.03 9.15 18.71
N PHE A 75 5.77 8.96 19.08
CA PHE A 75 4.63 9.65 18.51
C PHE A 75 4.79 11.18 18.53
N PHE A 76 5.13 11.75 19.69
CA PHE A 76 5.32 13.20 19.80
C PHE A 76 6.61 13.69 19.15
N THR A 77 7.71 12.96 19.29
CA THR A 77 8.99 13.38 18.72
C THR A 77 9.00 13.30 17.20
N ASN A 78 8.51 12.21 16.63
CA ASN A 78 8.45 12.05 15.19
C ASN A 78 7.38 12.94 14.57
N GLY A 79 6.22 13.06 15.20
CA GLY A 79 5.15 13.93 14.76
C GLY A 79 5.52 15.41 14.75
N LEU A 80 6.36 15.86 15.70
CA LEU A 80 6.87 17.24 15.70
C LEU A 80 7.77 17.53 14.48
N LEU A 81 8.50 16.52 14.01
CA LEU A 81 9.49 16.67 12.93
C LEU A 81 8.92 16.33 11.55
N ALA A 82 7.92 15.42 11.49
CA ALA A 82 7.45 14.86 10.22
C ALA A 82 6.45 15.76 9.49
N ASP A 83 5.40 16.23 10.16
CA ASP A 83 4.31 16.95 9.51
C ASP A 83 3.71 18.06 10.37
N PRO A 84 3.86 19.34 9.97
CA PRO A 84 3.23 20.47 10.64
C PRO A 84 1.68 20.39 10.72
N ALA A 85 1.03 19.67 9.80
CA ALA A 85 -0.43 19.50 9.78
C ALA A 85 -0.95 18.73 11.00
N LEU A 86 -0.09 17.94 11.66
CA LEU A 86 -0.41 17.26 12.90
C LEU A 86 -0.65 18.23 14.07
N GLY A 87 -0.18 19.46 13.99
CA GLY A 87 -0.34 20.46 15.05
C GLY A 87 0.41 20.14 16.35
N ILE A 88 1.37 19.19 16.33
CA ILE A 88 2.24 18.89 17.47
C ILE A 88 3.23 20.01 17.63
N THR A 89 3.34 20.55 18.87
CA THR A 89 4.18 21.68 19.17
C THR A 89 5.29 21.32 20.18
N GLN A 90 6.35 22.11 20.21
CA GLN A 90 7.43 21.96 21.17
C GLN A 90 6.93 22.00 22.64
N GLU A 91 5.87 22.78 22.92
CA GLU A 91 5.28 22.89 24.24
C GLU A 91 4.67 21.56 24.69
N MET A 92 4.05 20.81 23.77
CA MET A 92 3.46 19.50 24.05
C MET A 92 4.51 18.47 24.56
N LEU A 93 5.79 18.64 24.21
CA LEU A 93 6.84 17.73 24.69
C LEU A 93 7.06 17.84 26.20
N THR A 94 6.69 18.95 26.84
CA THR A 94 6.91 19.18 28.26
C THR A 94 5.63 19.38 29.07
N ASP A 95 4.51 19.70 28.42
CA ASP A 95 3.20 19.88 29.08
C ASP A 95 2.36 18.61 29.00
N VAL A 96 2.31 17.87 30.09
CA VAL A 96 1.54 16.63 30.25
C VAL A 96 0.05 16.83 29.97
N THR A 97 -0.51 18.01 30.30
CA THR A 97 -1.93 18.29 30.06
C THR A 97 -2.22 18.39 28.55
N LEU A 98 -1.35 19.07 27.82
CA LEU A 98 -1.48 19.17 26.38
C LEU A 98 -1.26 17.81 25.70
N GLN A 99 -0.29 17.00 26.17
CA GLN A 99 -0.11 15.63 25.69
C GLN A 99 -1.38 14.81 25.87
N GLU A 100 -1.94 14.83 27.05
CA GLU A 100 -3.16 14.07 27.38
C GLU A 100 -4.35 14.49 26.50
N GLN A 101 -4.57 15.80 26.34
CA GLN A 101 -5.64 16.32 25.50
C GLN A 101 -5.47 15.91 24.04
N TYR A 102 -4.25 16.02 23.52
CA TYR A 102 -3.96 15.64 22.15
C TYR A 102 -4.15 14.15 21.91
N LEU A 103 -3.59 13.29 22.74
CA LEU A 103 -3.75 11.84 22.62
C LEU A 103 -5.21 11.40 22.75
N LYS A 104 -5.99 12.00 23.65
CA LYS A 104 -7.44 11.74 23.79
C LYS A 104 -8.27 12.22 22.60
N SER A 105 -7.77 13.16 21.80
CA SER A 105 -8.43 13.55 20.56
C SER A 105 -8.22 12.53 19.43
N ILE A 106 -7.27 11.61 19.59
CA ILE A 106 -6.90 10.61 18.56
C ILE A 106 -7.28 9.19 19.01
N PHE A 107 -7.00 8.82 20.26
CA PHE A 107 -7.14 7.46 20.75
C PHE A 107 -8.31 7.30 21.72
N SER A 108 -8.96 6.13 21.65
CA SER A 108 -9.85 5.64 22.70
C SER A 108 -9.10 4.88 23.81
N ALA A 109 -7.88 4.41 23.51
CA ALA A 109 -7.04 3.64 24.43
C ALA A 109 -6.69 4.42 25.71
N GLN A 110 -6.35 3.67 26.77
CA GLN A 110 -5.89 4.24 28.02
C GLN A 110 -4.46 4.81 27.85
N LEU A 111 -4.19 5.90 28.58
CA LEU A 111 -2.87 6.53 28.55
C LEU A 111 -2.04 6.05 29.75
N PRO A 112 -0.75 5.79 29.58
CA PRO A 112 0.19 5.54 30.68
C PRO A 112 0.46 6.84 31.45
N ALA A 113 1.31 6.78 32.46
CA ALA A 113 1.83 7.98 33.09
C ALA A 113 2.67 8.79 32.09
N LEU A 114 2.18 9.99 31.74
CA LEU A 114 2.85 10.90 30.84
C LEU A 114 3.97 11.69 31.54
N GLY A 115 4.95 12.17 30.79
CA GLY A 115 6.09 12.93 31.33
C GLY A 115 6.73 13.82 30.26
N ALA A 116 7.76 14.55 30.65
CA ALA A 116 8.52 15.37 29.71
C ALA A 116 9.29 14.49 28.73
N ILE A 117 9.18 14.84 27.45
CA ILE A 117 9.80 14.13 26.33
C ILE A 117 10.96 14.98 25.80
N THR A 118 12.11 14.36 25.59
CA THR A 118 13.27 15.00 24.97
C THR A 118 13.17 14.82 23.45
N PRO A 119 13.13 15.89 22.66
CA PRO A 119 13.06 15.76 21.21
C PRO A 119 14.36 15.16 20.67
N PRO A 120 14.29 14.26 19.66
CA PRO A 120 15.46 13.80 18.93
C PRO A 120 16.00 14.92 18.03
N GLU A 121 17.24 14.77 17.57
CA GLU A 121 17.85 15.73 16.64
C GLU A 121 17.37 15.53 15.19
N THR A 122 16.93 14.31 14.84
CA THR A 122 16.48 13.93 13.50
C THR A 122 15.23 13.06 13.59
N ALA A 123 14.37 13.16 12.57
CA ALA A 123 13.28 12.21 12.42
C ALA A 123 13.82 10.80 12.11
N GLU A 124 13.14 9.81 12.64
CA GLU A 124 13.39 8.40 12.29
C GLU A 124 12.68 8.03 10.96
N ASP A 125 12.80 6.77 10.58
CA ASP A 125 12.09 6.25 9.41
C ASP A 125 10.58 6.53 9.49
N TYR A 126 10.00 6.81 8.34
CA TYR A 126 8.58 7.11 8.20
C TYR A 126 7.82 5.89 7.71
N ILE A 127 6.71 5.56 8.35
CA ILE A 127 5.79 4.53 7.90
C ILE A 127 4.52 5.22 7.39
N GLY A 128 4.25 5.06 6.10
CA GLY A 128 3.00 5.51 5.49
C GLY A 128 1.95 4.41 5.49
N PHE A 129 0.70 4.78 5.71
CA PHE A 129 -0.45 3.89 5.58
C PHE A 129 -1.24 4.24 4.32
N LEU A 130 -1.38 3.27 3.42
CA LEU A 130 -2.21 3.38 2.23
C LEU A 130 -3.49 2.58 2.44
N PRO A 131 -4.62 3.23 2.64
CA PRO A 131 -5.89 2.55 2.83
C PRO A 131 -6.32 1.89 1.54
N VAL A 132 -6.92 0.77 1.74
CA VAL A 132 -7.26 -0.16 0.69
C VAL A 132 -8.74 -0.51 0.74
N LEU A 133 -9.30 -0.69 1.91
CA LEU A 133 -10.70 -1.02 2.13
C LEU A 133 -11.23 -0.35 3.40
N SER A 134 -12.48 0.06 3.35
CA SER A 134 -13.26 0.44 4.53
C SER A 134 -14.44 -0.50 4.67
N GLN A 135 -14.65 -1.03 5.88
CA GLN A 135 -15.75 -1.93 6.20
C GLN A 135 -16.39 -1.53 7.52
N ALA A 136 -17.72 -1.47 7.55
CA ALA A 136 -18.45 -1.28 8.80
C ALA A 136 -18.36 -2.54 9.68
N ALA A 137 -18.05 -2.34 10.96
CA ALA A 137 -18.08 -3.39 11.96
C ALA A 137 -19.50 -3.50 12.58
N ASP A 138 -19.82 -4.67 13.13
CA ASP A 138 -21.14 -4.95 13.73
C ASP A 138 -21.46 -4.03 14.93
N ASN A 139 -20.44 -3.53 15.62
CA ASN A 139 -20.57 -2.62 16.77
C ASN A 139 -20.71 -1.14 16.37
N GLY A 140 -20.75 -0.83 15.08
CA GLY A 140 -20.86 0.53 14.54
C GLY A 140 -19.51 1.24 14.34
N ASP A 141 -18.38 0.58 14.59
CA ASP A 141 -17.07 1.08 14.25
C ASP A 141 -16.80 0.88 12.75
N THR A 142 -15.69 1.43 12.28
CA THR A 142 -15.22 1.25 10.89
C THR A 142 -13.85 0.60 10.91
N TYR A 143 -13.72 -0.53 10.24
CA TYR A 143 -12.42 -1.09 9.91
C TYR A 143 -11.87 -0.39 8.67
N LEU A 144 -10.65 0.14 8.79
CA LEU A 144 -9.89 0.66 7.67
C LEU A 144 -8.65 -0.21 7.49
N ILE A 145 -8.59 -0.89 6.38
CA ILE A 145 -7.57 -1.88 6.07
C ILE A 145 -6.65 -1.29 5.01
N GLY A 146 -5.35 -1.48 5.13
CA GLY A 146 -4.38 -0.94 4.19
C GLY A 146 -3.00 -1.56 4.30
N GLU A 147 -2.14 -1.06 3.44
CA GLU A 147 -0.74 -1.47 3.33
C GLU A 147 0.16 -0.46 4.03
N LEU A 148 1.22 -0.95 4.68
CA LEU A 148 2.24 -0.15 5.34
C LEU A 148 3.50 -0.09 4.48
N TYR A 149 4.05 1.09 4.32
CA TYR A 149 5.27 1.33 3.58
C TYR A 149 6.26 2.11 4.40
N ARG A 150 7.53 1.68 4.39
CA ARG A 150 8.64 2.42 4.96
C ARG A 150 9.23 3.34 3.91
N GLY A 151 9.40 4.60 4.25
CA GLY A 151 9.99 5.63 3.42
C GLY A 151 10.79 6.63 4.25
N THR A 152 11.36 7.61 3.58
CA THR A 152 12.16 8.67 4.21
C THR A 152 11.38 9.97 4.42
N MET A 153 10.14 10.02 3.93
CA MET A 153 9.27 11.20 4.02
C MET A 153 7.80 10.79 3.95
N PRO A 154 6.86 11.66 4.36
CA PRO A 154 5.43 11.44 4.20
C PRO A 154 5.03 11.12 2.75
N ILE A 155 4.10 10.18 2.58
CA ILE A 155 3.67 9.70 1.25
C ILE A 155 3.12 10.83 0.37
N ASP A 156 2.40 11.78 0.93
CA ASP A 156 1.85 12.95 0.22
C ASP A 156 2.90 13.97 -0.24
N GLN A 157 4.14 13.84 0.23
CA GLN A 157 5.28 14.65 -0.18
C GLN A 157 6.18 13.92 -1.18
N MET A 158 5.87 12.64 -1.50
CA MET A 158 6.67 11.83 -2.40
C MET A 158 6.40 12.15 -3.87
N THR A 159 7.46 12.14 -4.65
CA THR A 159 7.39 12.11 -6.11
C THR A 159 7.27 10.67 -6.62
N ALA A 160 6.92 10.48 -7.88
CA ALA A 160 6.89 9.13 -8.49
C ALA A 160 8.23 8.38 -8.33
N ALA A 161 9.36 9.11 -8.34
CA ALA A 161 10.68 8.51 -8.11
C ALA A 161 10.88 8.05 -6.66
N ASP A 162 10.29 8.76 -5.69
CA ASP A 162 10.38 8.39 -4.27
C ASP A 162 9.57 7.14 -3.96
N TYR A 163 8.42 6.94 -4.64
CA TYR A 163 7.63 5.72 -4.51
C TYR A 163 8.40 4.44 -4.85
N GLN A 164 9.38 4.50 -5.76
CA GLN A 164 10.25 3.36 -6.08
C GLN A 164 11.20 2.99 -4.94
N SER A 165 11.45 3.91 -4.03
CA SER A 165 12.28 3.69 -2.85
C SER A 165 11.47 3.21 -1.65
N LEU A 166 10.13 3.14 -1.77
CA LEU A 166 9.28 2.62 -0.72
C LEU A 166 9.54 1.12 -0.54
N PHE A 167 9.69 0.76 0.70
CA PHE A 167 9.79 -0.64 1.10
C PHE A 167 8.44 -1.05 1.72
N TRP A 168 7.80 -2.06 1.14
CA TRP A 168 6.60 -2.64 1.74
C TRP A 168 6.96 -3.27 3.09
N GLU A 169 6.29 -2.83 4.15
CA GLU A 169 6.54 -3.29 5.51
C GLU A 169 5.60 -4.43 5.88
N ASP A 170 4.31 -4.19 5.85
CA ASP A 170 3.27 -5.16 6.18
C ASP A 170 1.88 -4.58 5.84
N ARG A 171 0.85 -5.25 6.31
CA ARG A 171 -0.54 -4.81 6.27
C ARG A 171 -1.01 -4.39 7.65
N ALA A 172 -1.96 -3.48 7.69
CA ALA A 172 -2.53 -3.02 8.95
C ALA A 172 -4.04 -2.82 8.88
N ILE A 173 -4.65 -2.90 10.05
CA ILE A 173 -6.07 -2.60 10.25
C ILE A 173 -6.18 -1.56 11.34
N TYR A 174 -6.90 -0.48 11.03
CA TYR A 174 -7.39 0.47 12.00
C TYR A 174 -8.85 0.14 12.34
N THR A 175 -9.17 0.12 13.63
CA THR A 175 -10.55 0.20 14.11
C THR A 175 -10.84 1.65 14.47
N LEU A 176 -11.75 2.27 13.74
CA LEU A 176 -12.08 3.68 13.86
C LEU A 176 -13.48 3.85 14.42
N LYS A 177 -13.60 4.66 15.46
CA LYS A 177 -14.87 5.04 16.06
C LYS A 177 -15.23 6.47 15.67
N ALA A 178 -16.40 6.66 15.09
CA ALA A 178 -16.89 8.00 14.76
C ALA A 178 -17.04 8.86 16.02
N ASP A 179 -16.38 10.02 16.04
CA ASP A 179 -16.46 11.02 17.12
C ASP A 179 -16.23 12.41 16.54
N ALA A 180 -17.28 13.19 16.46
CA ALA A 180 -17.24 14.55 15.89
C ALA A 180 -16.29 15.50 16.66
N THR A 181 -15.83 15.14 17.85
CA THR A 181 -14.87 15.93 18.64
C THR A 181 -13.41 15.49 18.44
N ALA A 182 -13.22 14.36 17.76
CA ALA A 182 -11.90 13.82 17.46
C ALA A 182 -11.29 14.48 16.22
N MET A 183 -9.98 14.39 16.09
CA MET A 183 -9.25 14.84 14.91
C MET A 183 -9.72 14.04 13.68
N GLY A 184 -10.13 14.73 12.62
CA GLY A 184 -10.68 14.08 11.41
C GLY A 184 -12.03 13.38 11.60
N GLY A 185 -12.71 13.57 12.75
CA GLY A 185 -14.05 12.99 13.00
C GLY A 185 -14.05 11.55 13.49
N TYR A 186 -12.90 10.96 13.77
CA TYR A 186 -12.75 9.58 14.24
C TYR A 186 -11.67 9.45 15.30
N ARG A 187 -11.86 8.49 16.21
CA ARG A 187 -10.82 8.02 17.14
C ARG A 187 -10.30 6.67 16.71
N VAL A 188 -9.01 6.45 16.91
CA VAL A 188 -8.39 5.14 16.78
C VAL A 188 -8.73 4.33 18.04
N GLU A 189 -9.55 3.32 17.89
CA GLU A 189 -9.92 2.38 18.95
C GLU A 189 -9.03 1.14 18.91
N GLY A 190 -8.55 0.77 17.71
CA GLY A 190 -7.65 -0.34 17.50
C GLY A 190 -6.68 -0.09 16.36
N PHE A 191 -5.50 -0.70 16.45
CA PHE A 191 -4.50 -0.80 15.40
C PHE A 191 -3.79 -2.14 15.51
N SER A 192 -3.75 -2.88 14.42
CA SER A 192 -3.11 -4.19 14.35
C SER A 192 -2.33 -4.34 13.06
N VAL A 193 -1.18 -5.02 13.13
CA VAL A 193 -0.28 -5.28 12.01
C VAL A 193 -0.16 -6.78 11.81
N GLY A 194 -0.10 -7.21 10.56
CA GLY A 194 0.17 -8.57 10.17
C GLY A 194 -0.85 -9.16 9.19
N SER A 195 -0.35 -9.96 8.27
CA SER A 195 -1.14 -10.61 7.21
C SER A 195 -2.13 -11.67 7.71
N GLU A 196 -1.91 -12.25 8.89
CA GLU A 196 -2.81 -13.28 9.45
C GLU A 196 -4.17 -12.69 9.86
N LEU A 197 -4.16 -11.47 10.41
CA LEU A 197 -5.38 -10.76 10.81
C LEU A 197 -6.32 -10.47 9.63
N LEU A 198 -5.75 -10.29 8.46
CA LEU A 198 -6.47 -9.96 7.24
C LEU A 198 -7.17 -11.17 6.62
N MET A 199 -6.72 -12.39 6.94
CA MET A 199 -7.42 -13.62 6.53
C MET A 199 -8.74 -13.79 7.29
N GLU A 200 -8.82 -13.32 8.53
CA GLU A 200 -10.05 -13.36 9.33
C GLU A 200 -11.12 -12.37 8.83
N LEU A 201 -10.71 -11.25 8.24
CA LEU A 201 -11.59 -10.19 7.75
C LEU A 201 -11.97 -10.30 6.25
N GLN A 202 -11.75 -11.45 5.62
CA GLN A 202 -12.16 -11.74 4.24
C GLN A 202 -11.61 -10.78 3.18
N LEU A 203 -10.34 -10.42 3.26
CA LEU A 203 -9.64 -9.57 2.29
C LEU A 203 -9.74 -10.04 0.83
N GLN A 204 -10.14 -11.27 0.61
CA GLN A 204 -10.32 -11.79 -0.74
C GLN A 204 -11.48 -11.10 -1.47
N GLU A 205 -12.52 -10.71 -0.73
CA GLU A 205 -13.62 -9.93 -1.32
C GLU A 205 -13.13 -8.54 -1.76
N TYR A 206 -12.25 -7.96 -0.98
CA TYR A 206 -11.59 -6.72 -1.31
C TYR A 206 -10.72 -6.79 -2.58
N THR A 207 -9.80 -7.75 -2.65
CA THR A 207 -8.96 -7.93 -3.84
C THR A 207 -9.82 -8.12 -5.10
N ASN A 208 -10.90 -8.89 -4.99
CA ASN A 208 -11.84 -9.09 -6.10
C ASN A 208 -12.66 -7.86 -6.46
N THR A 209 -12.81 -6.88 -5.56
CA THR A 209 -13.56 -5.64 -5.83
C THR A 209 -12.75 -4.62 -6.62
N ILE A 210 -11.44 -4.54 -6.35
CA ILE A 210 -10.57 -3.52 -6.96
C ILE A 210 -9.60 -4.05 -8.01
N LEU A 211 -9.40 -5.37 -8.05
CA LEU A 211 -8.47 -6.02 -8.97
C LEU A 211 -9.20 -7.09 -9.78
N VAL A 212 -8.78 -7.22 -11.03
CA VAL A 212 -9.26 -8.25 -11.96
C VAL A 212 -8.10 -9.11 -12.37
N GLU A 213 -8.27 -10.44 -12.31
CA GLU A 213 -7.26 -11.37 -12.80
C GLU A 213 -7.30 -11.46 -14.33
N TYR A 214 -6.13 -11.31 -14.94
CA TYR A 214 -5.94 -11.55 -16.36
C TYR A 214 -4.93 -12.68 -16.57
N ILE A 215 -5.36 -13.74 -17.25
CA ILE A 215 -4.54 -14.90 -17.58
C ILE A 215 -4.46 -15.04 -19.09
N ASN A 216 -3.26 -14.94 -19.64
CA ASN A 216 -3.02 -15.20 -21.05
C ASN A 216 -2.14 -16.45 -21.24
N SER A 217 -2.77 -17.62 -21.29
CA SER A 217 -2.07 -18.91 -21.45
C SER A 217 -1.35 -19.05 -22.80
N LYS A 218 -1.73 -18.31 -23.83
CA LYS A 218 -1.05 -18.34 -25.14
C LYS A 218 0.26 -17.58 -25.12
N LEU A 219 0.31 -16.51 -24.35
CA LEU A 219 1.49 -15.68 -24.19
C LEU A 219 2.32 -16.07 -22.97
N GLY A 220 1.78 -16.89 -22.05
CA GLY A 220 2.49 -17.46 -20.91
C GLY A 220 2.66 -16.47 -19.76
N PHE A 221 1.66 -15.67 -19.43
CA PHE A 221 1.67 -14.78 -18.28
C PHE A 221 0.30 -14.62 -17.61
N SER A 222 0.32 -14.17 -16.37
CA SER A 222 -0.86 -13.74 -15.62
C SER A 222 -0.52 -12.55 -14.70
N LEU A 223 -1.54 -11.74 -14.37
CA LEU A 223 -1.41 -10.62 -13.44
C LEU A 223 -2.77 -10.19 -12.89
N LEU A 224 -2.74 -9.38 -11.85
CA LEU A 224 -3.89 -8.62 -11.37
C LEU A 224 -3.81 -7.19 -11.89
N TYR A 225 -4.87 -6.68 -12.50
CA TYR A 225 -4.96 -5.29 -12.96
C TYR A 225 -6.12 -4.56 -12.28
N PRO A 226 -6.08 -3.22 -12.17
CA PRO A 226 -7.13 -2.46 -11.49
C PRO A 226 -8.50 -2.58 -12.14
N SER A 227 -9.55 -2.83 -11.36
CA SER A 227 -10.94 -2.89 -11.82
C SER A 227 -11.48 -1.56 -12.37
N LEU A 228 -10.76 -0.46 -12.13
CA LEU A 228 -11.07 0.86 -12.69
C LEU A 228 -10.91 0.89 -14.24
N PHE A 229 -10.26 -0.13 -14.83
CA PHE A 229 -10.24 -0.35 -16.28
C PHE A 229 -11.41 -1.24 -16.66
N PRO A 230 -12.51 -0.68 -17.21
CA PRO A 230 -13.71 -1.46 -17.50
C PRO A 230 -13.45 -2.51 -18.58
N GLU A 231 -14.08 -3.67 -18.44
CA GLU A 231 -13.95 -4.78 -19.40
C GLU A 231 -14.20 -4.32 -20.87
N ALA A 232 -15.11 -3.38 -21.07
CA ALA A 232 -15.39 -2.83 -22.40
C ALA A 232 -14.23 -2.06 -23.02
N SER A 233 -13.27 -1.58 -22.23
CA SER A 233 -12.06 -0.91 -22.72
C SER A 233 -10.87 -1.87 -22.92
N PHE A 234 -11.01 -3.13 -22.50
CA PHE A 234 -9.95 -4.12 -22.55
C PHE A 234 -9.82 -4.71 -23.95
N ILE A 235 -8.72 -4.42 -24.62
CA ILE A 235 -8.47 -4.84 -26.02
C ILE A 235 -7.26 -5.79 -26.03
N GLU A 236 -7.51 -7.04 -26.43
CA GLU A 236 -6.44 -8.03 -26.65
C GLU A 236 -5.93 -8.00 -28.09
N ASP A 237 -4.64 -8.23 -28.23
CA ASP A 237 -3.97 -8.46 -29.52
C ASP A 237 -3.03 -9.68 -29.46
N LEU A 238 -2.23 -9.89 -30.53
CA LEU A 238 -1.28 -11.01 -30.61
C LEU A 238 -0.11 -10.88 -29.66
N SER A 239 0.12 -9.72 -29.09
CA SER A 239 1.26 -9.42 -28.19
C SER A 239 0.86 -9.26 -26.72
N GLY A 240 -0.42 -9.04 -26.44
CA GLY A 240 -0.90 -8.81 -25.07
C GLY A 240 -2.27 -8.15 -25.00
N ALA A 241 -2.41 -7.18 -24.08
CA ALA A 241 -3.65 -6.44 -23.89
C ALA A 241 -3.38 -5.00 -23.48
N ASN A 242 -4.35 -4.13 -23.72
CA ASN A 242 -4.37 -2.76 -23.21
C ASN A 242 -5.79 -2.36 -22.81
N ALA A 243 -5.91 -1.41 -21.88
CA ALA A 243 -7.17 -0.85 -21.42
C ALA A 243 -6.99 0.62 -21.03
N VAL A 244 -8.10 1.36 -20.99
CA VAL A 244 -8.13 2.75 -20.52
C VAL A 244 -9.26 2.91 -19.51
N THR A 245 -9.11 3.84 -18.58
CA THR A 245 -10.18 4.22 -17.65
C THR A 245 -11.37 4.81 -18.40
N ALA A 246 -12.53 4.84 -17.76
CA ALA A 246 -13.77 5.34 -18.39
C ALA A 246 -13.66 6.81 -18.83
N ASP A 247 -12.87 7.62 -18.12
CA ASP A 247 -12.60 9.03 -18.46
C ASP A 247 -11.38 9.21 -19.36
N GLY A 248 -10.65 8.13 -19.67
CA GLY A 248 -9.44 8.15 -20.48
C GLY A 248 -8.21 8.76 -19.80
N SER A 249 -8.27 9.04 -18.49
CA SER A 249 -7.17 9.66 -17.75
C SER A 249 -5.99 8.74 -17.49
N ALA A 250 -6.23 7.43 -17.38
CA ALA A 250 -5.20 6.44 -17.18
C ALA A 250 -5.28 5.29 -18.20
N SER A 251 -4.14 4.64 -18.40
CA SER A 251 -4.05 3.47 -19.29
C SER A 251 -3.21 2.36 -18.65
N PHE A 252 -3.62 1.14 -18.94
CA PHE A 252 -2.93 -0.09 -18.57
C PHE A 252 -2.53 -0.84 -19.82
N MET A 253 -1.37 -1.49 -19.78
CA MET A 253 -0.90 -2.35 -20.87
C MET A 253 -0.10 -3.53 -20.31
N VAL A 254 -0.26 -4.69 -20.95
CA VAL A 254 0.64 -5.83 -20.76
C VAL A 254 1.04 -6.38 -22.13
N LYS A 255 2.33 -6.65 -22.33
CA LYS A 255 2.85 -7.14 -23.62
C LYS A 255 3.96 -8.17 -23.44
N ARG A 256 4.05 -9.05 -24.43
CA ARG A 256 5.20 -9.91 -24.70
C ARG A 256 5.85 -9.51 -26.01
N MET A 257 7.15 -9.34 -26.02
CA MET A 257 7.99 -9.00 -27.17
C MET A 257 9.08 -10.07 -27.33
N ASP A 258 9.58 -10.26 -28.54
CA ASP A 258 10.70 -11.18 -28.78
C ASP A 258 12.00 -10.57 -28.23
N ASN A 259 12.82 -11.36 -27.52
CA ASN A 259 14.14 -10.97 -27.05
C ASN A 259 15.18 -11.37 -28.14
N THR A 260 15.12 -10.70 -29.30
CA THR A 260 15.97 -11.01 -30.46
C THR A 260 17.44 -10.77 -30.22
N ASP A 261 17.76 -9.83 -29.37
CA ASP A 261 19.15 -9.43 -29.06
C ASP A 261 19.74 -10.20 -27.88
N GLY A 262 18.93 -11.06 -27.22
CA GLY A 262 19.35 -11.86 -26.07
C GLY A 262 19.76 -11.03 -24.87
N VAL A 263 19.14 -9.86 -24.67
CA VAL A 263 19.48 -8.98 -23.54
C VAL A 263 19.03 -9.59 -22.20
N SER A 264 19.83 -9.36 -21.17
CA SER A 264 19.47 -9.72 -19.81
C SER A 264 18.44 -8.74 -19.21
N LEU A 265 17.80 -9.14 -18.11
CA LEU A 265 16.87 -8.28 -17.36
C LEU A 265 17.53 -6.94 -16.98
N SER A 266 18.75 -7.01 -16.44
CA SER A 266 19.51 -5.82 -16.01
C SER A 266 19.84 -4.90 -17.18
N GLU A 267 20.33 -5.45 -18.31
CA GLU A 267 20.64 -4.66 -19.49
C GLU A 267 19.40 -3.99 -20.08
N HIS A 268 18.29 -4.72 -20.17
CA HIS A 268 17.03 -4.16 -20.67
C HIS A 268 16.51 -3.03 -19.78
N ALA A 269 16.40 -3.28 -18.47
CA ALA A 269 15.90 -2.29 -17.51
C ALA A 269 16.75 -1.03 -17.45
N MET A 270 18.08 -1.17 -17.44
CA MET A 270 19.00 -0.03 -17.49
C MET A 270 18.89 0.75 -18.80
N THR A 271 18.74 0.08 -19.93
CA THR A 271 18.59 0.74 -21.24
C THR A 271 17.29 1.54 -21.28
N VAL A 272 16.17 0.99 -20.80
CA VAL A 272 14.89 1.70 -20.71
C VAL A 272 15.00 2.90 -19.77
N ALA A 273 15.53 2.70 -18.56
CA ALA A 273 15.68 3.77 -17.57
C ALA A 273 16.57 4.92 -18.08
N GLN A 274 17.67 4.63 -18.76
CA GLN A 274 18.53 5.65 -19.36
C GLN A 274 17.82 6.44 -20.47
N ALA A 275 16.99 5.77 -21.27
CA ALA A 275 16.28 6.42 -22.37
C ALA A 275 15.26 7.48 -21.91
N VAL A 276 14.76 7.36 -20.67
CA VAL A 276 13.76 8.26 -20.09
C VAL A 276 14.29 9.03 -18.86
N ASP A 277 15.59 8.96 -18.60
CA ASP A 277 16.27 9.56 -17.42
C ASP A 277 15.63 9.14 -16.09
N ALA A 278 15.26 7.87 -16.00
CA ALA A 278 14.59 7.29 -14.85
C ALA A 278 15.51 6.45 -13.98
N ARG A 279 15.06 6.17 -12.76
CA ARG A 279 15.65 5.13 -11.91
C ARG A 279 15.00 3.79 -12.21
N THR A 280 15.76 2.72 -12.03
CA THR A 280 15.28 1.35 -12.11
C THR A 280 15.58 0.60 -10.82
N ASN A 281 14.65 -0.24 -10.39
CA ASN A 281 14.87 -1.22 -9.33
C ASN A 281 14.91 -2.61 -9.96
N ILE A 282 15.95 -3.38 -9.67
CA ILE A 282 16.16 -4.72 -10.24
C ILE A 282 16.17 -5.73 -9.11
N SER A 283 15.20 -6.63 -9.12
CA SER A 283 15.10 -7.73 -8.18
C SER A 283 15.58 -9.04 -8.82
N GLU A 284 16.86 -9.36 -8.66
CA GLU A 284 17.45 -10.61 -9.19
C GLU A 284 16.80 -11.85 -8.53
N MET A 285 16.42 -11.76 -7.25
CA MET A 285 15.80 -12.84 -6.52
C MET A 285 14.42 -13.23 -7.09
N PHE A 286 13.65 -12.23 -7.54
CA PHE A 286 12.30 -12.42 -8.09
C PHE A 286 12.26 -12.34 -9.61
N GLN A 287 13.40 -12.04 -10.24
CA GLN A 287 13.59 -12.00 -11.70
C GLN A 287 12.68 -10.97 -12.41
N TYR A 288 12.48 -9.82 -11.79
CA TYR A 288 11.82 -8.69 -12.42
C TYR A 288 12.59 -7.37 -12.19
N ALA A 289 12.30 -6.38 -13.02
CA ALA A 289 12.75 -5.02 -12.82
C ALA A 289 11.58 -4.04 -12.95
N THR A 290 11.62 -2.95 -12.21
CA THR A 290 10.66 -1.85 -12.33
C THR A 290 11.37 -0.60 -12.86
N VAL A 291 10.65 0.18 -13.68
CA VAL A 291 11.07 1.50 -14.15
C VAL A 291 9.90 2.44 -13.96
N ALA A 292 10.11 3.55 -13.25
CA ALA A 292 9.10 4.57 -13.10
C ALA A 292 9.68 5.96 -13.41
N PHE A 293 8.88 6.80 -14.05
CA PHE A 293 9.25 8.16 -14.44
C PHE A 293 8.02 9.02 -14.66
N GLU A 294 8.24 10.33 -14.70
CA GLU A 294 7.23 11.30 -15.09
C GLU A 294 7.47 11.77 -16.52
N THR A 295 6.39 11.90 -17.27
CA THR A 295 6.44 12.42 -18.63
C THR A 295 6.28 13.95 -18.64
N ALA A 296 6.73 14.62 -19.70
CA ALA A 296 6.64 16.07 -19.81
C ALA A 296 5.20 16.60 -19.87
N ASP A 297 4.22 15.76 -20.18
CA ASP A 297 2.78 16.06 -20.23
C ASP A 297 2.06 15.78 -18.90
N GLY A 298 2.80 15.52 -17.83
CA GLY A 298 2.26 15.43 -16.46
C GLY A 298 1.65 14.08 -16.14
N ASN A 299 2.11 13.00 -16.79
CA ASN A 299 1.74 11.64 -16.41
C ASN A 299 2.90 10.91 -15.73
N SER A 300 2.58 10.09 -14.77
CA SER A 300 3.48 9.10 -14.18
C SER A 300 3.36 7.78 -14.95
N VAL A 301 4.49 7.14 -15.18
CA VAL A 301 4.59 5.83 -15.82
C VAL A 301 5.25 4.86 -14.85
N PHE A 302 4.61 3.74 -14.61
CA PHE A 302 5.16 2.62 -13.86
C PHE A 302 5.17 1.37 -14.73
N ALA A 303 6.31 0.75 -14.92
CA ALA A 303 6.47 -0.45 -15.73
C ALA A 303 7.22 -1.54 -14.98
N VAL A 304 6.76 -2.79 -15.13
CA VAL A 304 7.41 -3.98 -14.62
C VAL A 304 7.86 -4.83 -15.81
N TYR A 305 9.12 -5.26 -15.78
CA TYR A 305 9.73 -6.09 -16.80
C TYR A 305 10.14 -7.45 -16.24
N VAL A 306 9.87 -8.50 -17.02
CA VAL A 306 10.45 -9.83 -16.85
C VAL A 306 11.10 -10.22 -18.15
N VAL A 307 12.36 -10.64 -18.10
CA VAL A 307 13.13 -11.00 -19.31
C VAL A 307 13.52 -12.47 -19.22
N THR A 308 13.24 -13.21 -20.30
CA THR A 308 13.66 -14.59 -20.51
C THR A 308 14.61 -14.65 -21.70
N ASP A 309 15.23 -15.80 -21.97
CA ASP A 309 16.10 -15.99 -23.14
C ASP A 309 15.38 -15.67 -24.47
N LYS A 310 14.06 -15.84 -24.53
CA LYS A 310 13.27 -15.72 -25.75
C LYS A 310 12.43 -14.46 -25.80
N TYR A 311 11.94 -13.99 -24.66
CA TYR A 311 10.93 -12.96 -24.61
C TYR A 311 11.22 -11.92 -23.54
N ILE A 312 10.75 -10.71 -23.81
CA ILE A 312 10.62 -9.62 -22.85
C ILE A 312 9.14 -9.43 -22.57
N TYR A 313 8.76 -9.56 -21.33
CA TYR A 313 7.40 -9.30 -20.84
C TYR A 313 7.38 -7.96 -20.12
N MET A 314 6.35 -7.18 -20.35
CA MET A 314 6.17 -5.87 -19.75
C MET A 314 4.71 -5.70 -19.32
N THR A 315 4.49 -5.21 -18.11
CA THR A 315 3.23 -4.57 -17.76
C THR A 315 3.47 -3.12 -17.41
N GLN A 316 2.54 -2.24 -17.77
CA GLN A 316 2.72 -0.79 -17.60
C GLN A 316 1.40 -0.14 -17.19
N LEU A 317 1.49 0.80 -16.25
CA LEU A 317 0.41 1.69 -15.85
C LEU A 317 0.85 3.13 -16.11
N ILE A 318 -0.01 3.90 -16.76
CA ILE A 318 0.19 5.34 -17.01
C ILE A 318 -1.00 6.07 -16.39
N TYR A 319 -0.74 7.08 -15.57
CA TYR A 319 -1.75 7.82 -14.81
C TYR A 319 -1.31 9.28 -14.57
N PRO A 320 -2.24 10.22 -14.28
CA PRO A 320 -1.90 11.59 -13.96
C PRO A 320 -0.97 11.67 -12.74
N THR A 321 0.09 12.46 -12.81
CA THR A 321 1.09 12.58 -11.73
C THR A 321 0.49 13.12 -10.42
N ASP A 322 -0.51 13.98 -10.51
CA ASP A 322 -1.25 14.50 -9.35
C ASP A 322 -2.15 13.45 -8.66
N GLN A 323 -2.34 12.28 -9.27
CA GLN A 323 -3.06 11.13 -8.72
C GLN A 323 -2.13 9.98 -8.32
N THR A 324 -0.84 10.24 -8.16
CA THR A 324 0.16 9.19 -7.83
C THR A 324 -0.22 8.40 -6.58
N ILE A 325 -0.79 9.05 -5.58
CA ILE A 325 -1.24 8.40 -4.35
C ILE A 325 -2.34 7.37 -4.63
N ASP A 326 -3.33 7.72 -5.43
CA ASP A 326 -4.47 6.86 -5.74
C ASP A 326 -4.05 5.63 -6.55
N TYR A 327 -2.99 5.78 -7.36
CA TYR A 327 -2.45 4.71 -8.20
C TYR A 327 -1.31 3.90 -7.56
N SER A 328 -0.70 4.37 -6.48
CA SER A 328 0.44 3.70 -5.83
C SER A 328 0.16 2.25 -5.44
N MET A 329 -1.04 1.98 -4.94
CA MET A 329 -1.50 0.65 -4.60
C MET A 329 -1.54 -0.28 -5.83
N TYR A 330 -2.02 0.23 -6.96
CA TYR A 330 -2.11 -0.56 -8.19
C TYR A 330 -0.73 -0.89 -8.78
N THR A 331 0.24 0.02 -8.67
CA THR A 331 1.62 -0.25 -9.10
C THR A 331 2.23 -1.40 -8.33
N MET A 332 1.99 -1.45 -7.03
CA MET A 332 2.43 -2.54 -6.18
C MET A 332 1.78 -3.89 -6.54
N TYR A 333 0.46 -3.89 -6.76
CA TYR A 333 -0.21 -5.13 -7.16
C TYR A 333 0.27 -5.63 -8.53
N LEU A 334 0.53 -4.75 -9.48
CA LEU A 334 1.12 -5.11 -10.76
C LEU A 334 2.50 -5.77 -10.56
N GLU A 335 3.37 -5.19 -9.74
CA GLU A 335 4.69 -5.72 -9.44
C GLU A 335 4.62 -7.12 -8.81
N ASN A 336 3.78 -7.30 -7.80
CA ASN A 336 3.71 -8.54 -7.03
C ASN A 336 2.90 -9.65 -7.69
N SER A 337 1.97 -9.32 -8.59
CA SER A 337 1.08 -10.29 -9.25
C SER A 337 1.55 -10.72 -10.64
N PHE A 338 2.48 -9.99 -11.27
CA PHE A 338 2.93 -10.30 -12.60
C PHE A 338 3.77 -11.59 -12.63
N VAL A 339 3.20 -12.65 -13.18
CA VAL A 339 3.80 -13.98 -13.24
C VAL A 339 3.98 -14.40 -14.69
N VAL A 340 5.18 -14.87 -15.02
CA VAL A 340 5.54 -15.40 -16.34
C VAL A 340 5.83 -16.88 -16.21
N ASP A 341 5.18 -17.72 -17.03
CA ASP A 341 5.25 -19.18 -16.93
C ASP A 341 6.63 -19.76 -17.29
N GLU A 342 7.42 -19.04 -18.10
CA GLU A 342 8.73 -19.50 -18.58
C GLU A 342 9.89 -19.18 -17.62
N VAL A 343 9.67 -18.41 -16.57
CA VAL A 343 10.68 -18.15 -15.55
C VAL A 343 10.80 -19.38 -14.66
N SER A 344 11.57 -20.36 -15.13
CA SER A 344 12.00 -21.46 -14.29
C SER A 344 13.04 -20.92 -13.33
N VAL A 345 12.70 -20.82 -12.06
CA VAL A 345 13.65 -20.58 -10.98
C VAL A 345 14.66 -21.72 -11.02
N GLY A 346 15.87 -21.41 -11.53
CA GLY A 346 17.04 -22.31 -11.52
C GLY A 346 17.50 -22.62 -10.09
#